data_795875c988331ac085e145efc34e3683
#
_entry.id   795875c988331ac085e145efc34e3683
#
_cell.length_a   1.000
_cell.length_b   1.000
_cell.length_c   1.000
_cell.angle_alpha   90.00
_cell.angle_beta   90.00
_cell.angle_gamma   90.00
#
_symmetry.space_group_name_H-M   'P 1'
#
loop_
_entity.id
_entity.type
_entity.pdbx_description
1 polymer ?
#
loop_
_entity_poly.entity_id
_entity_poly.type
_entity_poly.pdbx_seq_one_letter_code
_entity_poly.pdbx_strand_id
1 'polypeptide(L)' 'VIVSLQTGWLSSYWTSGGTTHGSSYSYDTHVPLVFWGGNIPQGQTDRKVNIRDIAPTISTILGTAYPNGCTGNPLVEITE' A
#
# COMPACT_ATOMS: atom_id res chain seq x y z
N VAL A 1 13.67 -19.91 13.38
CA VAL A 1 14.24 -20.11 12.05
C VAL A 1 13.45 -19.32 11.03
N ILE A 2 14.17 -18.54 10.23
CA ILE A 2 13.56 -17.75 9.15
C ILE A 2 14.01 -18.38 7.84
N VAL A 3 13.03 -18.62 6.95
CA VAL A 3 13.30 -19.14 5.61
C VAL A 3 12.93 -18.06 4.60
N SER A 4 13.90 -17.71 3.74
CA SER A 4 13.68 -16.76 2.66
C SER A 4 13.91 -17.47 1.33
N LEU A 5 12.90 -17.46 0.47
CA LEU A 5 13.00 -18.09 -0.85
C LEU A 5 13.74 -17.19 -1.82
N GLN A 6 14.32 -17.79 -2.86
CA GLN A 6 14.94 -17.03 -3.94
C GLN A 6 13.90 -16.23 -4.72
N THR A 7 14.36 -15.17 -5.39
CA THR A 7 13.51 -14.31 -6.21
C THR A 7 12.66 -15.14 -7.18
N GLY A 8 11.37 -14.86 -7.20
CA GLY A 8 10.43 -15.55 -8.08
C GLY A 8 9.91 -16.88 -7.57
N TRP A 9 10.41 -17.34 -6.42
CA TRP A 9 9.92 -18.58 -5.80
C TRP A 9 8.85 -18.29 -4.77
N LEU A 10 7.85 -19.16 -4.68
CA LEU A 10 6.83 -19.08 -3.65
C LEU A 10 6.46 -20.50 -3.17
N SER A 11 6.02 -20.57 -1.93
CA SER A 11 5.48 -21.80 -1.34
C SER A 11 3.95 -21.72 -1.42
N SER A 12 3.33 -22.76 -1.97
CA SER A 12 1.89 -22.73 -2.20
C SER A 12 1.31 -24.14 -2.14
N TYR A 13 0.05 -24.21 -1.72
CA TYR A 13 -0.75 -25.44 -1.81
C TYR A 13 -1.36 -25.61 -3.21
N TRP A 14 -1.34 -24.57 -4.03
CA TRP A 14 -1.88 -24.62 -5.39
C TRP A 14 -0.86 -25.22 -6.34
N THR A 15 -1.31 -26.09 -7.21
CA THR A 15 -0.43 -26.76 -8.18
C THR A 15 -0.47 -26.08 -9.55
N SER A 16 -1.33 -25.10 -9.75
CA SER A 16 -1.52 -24.46 -11.03
C SER A 16 -1.86 -22.98 -10.84
N GLY A 17 -0.92 -22.13 -11.22
CA GLY A 17 -1.09 -20.68 -11.22
C GLY A 17 -1.25 -20.06 -9.84
N GLY A 18 -1.51 -18.77 -9.83
CA GLY A 18 -1.81 -18.00 -8.62
C GLY A 18 -0.72 -17.03 -8.25
N THR A 19 -1.04 -16.23 -7.24
CA THR A 19 -0.15 -15.24 -6.67
C THR A 19 -0.20 -15.29 -5.14
N THR A 20 0.81 -14.76 -4.50
CA THR A 20 0.86 -14.66 -3.04
C THR A 20 1.67 -13.43 -2.65
N HIS A 21 1.85 -13.26 -1.35
CA HIS A 21 2.57 -12.12 -0.78
C HIS A 21 3.46 -12.61 0.37
N GLY A 22 4.26 -11.69 0.93
CA GLY A 22 5.01 -11.99 2.14
C GLY A 22 6.51 -12.10 1.98
N SER A 23 7.06 -11.84 0.79
CA SER A 23 8.51 -11.79 0.64
C SER A 23 9.03 -10.38 0.95
N SER A 24 10.36 -10.28 1.18
CA SER A 24 11.03 -9.00 1.40
C SER A 24 11.61 -8.43 0.10
N TYR A 25 11.44 -9.09 -1.02
CA TYR A 25 11.95 -8.60 -2.30
C TYR A 25 11.16 -7.37 -2.78
N SER A 26 11.82 -6.51 -3.55
CA SER A 26 11.21 -5.23 -3.98
C SER A 26 9.96 -5.41 -4.82
N TYR A 27 9.82 -6.51 -5.55
CA TYR A 27 8.59 -6.76 -6.31
C TYR A 27 7.38 -7.03 -5.41
N ASP A 28 7.60 -7.38 -4.12
CA ASP A 28 6.52 -7.56 -3.14
C ASP A 28 6.37 -6.37 -2.21
N THR A 29 7.43 -5.58 -2.00
CA THR A 29 7.42 -4.47 -1.05
C THR A 29 7.22 -3.11 -1.71
N HIS A 30 7.64 -2.97 -2.97
CA HIS A 30 7.47 -1.73 -3.73
C HIS A 30 6.30 -1.90 -4.70
N VAL A 31 5.14 -1.43 -4.28
CA VAL A 31 3.89 -1.59 -5.03
C VAL A 31 3.24 -0.23 -5.25
N PRO A 32 2.43 -0.09 -6.31
CA PRO A 32 1.73 1.17 -6.54
C PRO A 32 0.63 1.41 -5.51
N LEU A 33 0.34 2.69 -5.28
CA LEU A 33 -0.81 3.13 -4.50
C LEU A 33 -1.65 4.02 -5.40
N VAL A 34 -2.93 3.64 -5.58
CA VAL A 34 -3.84 4.34 -6.49
C VAL A 34 -5.09 4.73 -5.73
N PHE A 35 -5.47 6.02 -5.85
CA PHE A 35 -6.76 6.53 -5.39
C PHE A 35 -7.59 6.91 -6.61
N TRP A 36 -8.85 6.47 -6.64
CA TRP A 36 -9.72 6.75 -7.75
C TRP A 36 -11.14 7.03 -7.26
N GLY A 37 -11.77 8.03 -7.85
CA GLY A 37 -13.17 8.33 -7.63
C GLY A 37 -13.40 9.72 -7.04
N GLY A 38 -14.68 10.07 -6.83
CA GLY A 38 -15.10 11.27 -6.14
C GLY A 38 -14.34 12.54 -6.51
N ASN A 39 -13.84 13.23 -5.50
CA ASN A 39 -13.09 14.48 -5.64
C ASN A 39 -11.58 14.27 -5.63
N ILE A 40 -11.12 13.09 -6.01
CA ILE A 40 -9.68 12.80 -6.06
C ILE A 40 -9.07 13.55 -7.24
N PRO A 41 -8.02 14.40 -7.00
CA PRO A 41 -7.36 15.10 -8.10
C PRO A 41 -6.68 14.12 -9.05
N GLN A 42 -6.67 14.45 -10.32
CA GLN A 42 -5.98 13.66 -11.33
C GLN A 42 -4.50 14.00 -11.32
N GLY A 43 -3.65 12.99 -11.38
CA GLY A 43 -2.20 13.19 -11.42
C GLY A 43 -1.45 11.96 -10.96
N GLN A 44 -0.13 12.09 -10.89
CA GLN A 44 0.74 11.03 -10.39
C GLN A 44 1.97 11.65 -9.74
N THR A 45 2.61 10.88 -8.87
CA THR A 45 3.85 11.30 -8.22
C THR A 45 4.75 10.08 -8.01
N ASP A 46 6.06 10.32 -7.98
CA ASP A 46 7.05 9.28 -7.70
C ASP A 46 7.44 9.25 -6.23
N ARG A 47 6.83 10.08 -5.39
CA ARG A 47 7.17 10.15 -3.97
C ARG A 47 6.88 8.83 -3.28
N LYS A 48 7.87 8.33 -2.55
CA LYS A 48 7.69 7.13 -1.73
C LYS A 48 6.80 7.44 -0.54
N VAL A 49 5.78 6.61 -0.34
CA VAL A 49 4.85 6.74 0.79
C VAL A 49 4.79 5.42 1.56
N ASN A 50 4.16 5.43 2.71
CA ASN A 50 4.03 4.25 3.55
C ASN A 50 2.58 3.78 3.57
N ILE A 51 2.38 2.48 3.77
CA ILE A 51 1.03 1.92 3.87
C ILE A 51 0.24 2.57 5.03
N ARG A 52 0.93 2.98 6.09
CA ARG A 52 0.29 3.64 7.23
C ARG A 52 -0.27 5.03 6.89
N ASP A 53 0.04 5.57 5.71
CA ASP A 53 -0.45 6.86 5.26
C ASP A 53 -1.85 6.76 4.63
N ILE A 54 -2.33 5.55 4.33
CA ILE A 54 -3.62 5.34 3.67
C ILE A 54 -4.77 5.77 4.58
N ALA A 55 -4.80 5.27 5.80
CA ALA A 55 -5.90 5.55 6.73
C ALA A 55 -6.06 7.03 7.05
N PRO A 56 -4.98 7.78 7.39
CA PRO A 56 -5.13 9.22 7.62
C PRO A 56 -5.52 10.00 6.36
N THR A 57 -5.10 9.53 5.17
CA THR A 57 -5.52 10.15 3.91
C THR A 57 -7.02 10.00 3.72
N ILE A 58 -7.56 8.80 3.91
CA ILE A 58 -8.99 8.53 3.79
C ILE A 58 -9.77 9.32 4.85
N SER A 59 -9.27 9.37 6.07
CA SER A 59 -9.91 10.15 7.14
C SER A 59 -10.00 11.63 6.80
N THR A 60 -8.95 12.19 6.21
CA THR A 60 -8.94 13.58 5.76
C THR A 60 -9.96 13.82 4.65
N ILE A 61 -10.05 12.91 3.68
CA ILE A 61 -11.04 13.01 2.59
C ILE A 61 -12.47 13.00 3.16
N LEU A 62 -12.73 12.12 4.13
CA LEU A 62 -14.05 11.96 4.73
C LEU A 62 -14.36 13.00 5.80
N GLY A 63 -13.38 13.77 6.25
CA GLY A 63 -13.55 14.75 7.32
C GLY A 63 -13.76 14.13 8.69
N THR A 64 -13.25 12.93 8.91
CA THR A 64 -13.38 12.22 10.18
C THR A 64 -12.08 12.28 10.98
N ALA A 65 -12.15 11.89 12.25
CA ALA A 65 -10.95 11.75 13.08
C ALA A 65 -10.09 10.58 12.57
N TYR A 66 -8.79 10.67 12.82
CA TYR A 66 -7.87 9.59 12.49
C TYR A 66 -8.12 8.37 13.39
N PRO A 67 -7.89 7.16 12.87
CA PRO A 67 -7.99 5.96 13.71
C PRO A 67 -7.02 6.01 14.90
N ASN A 68 -7.39 5.35 15.99
CA ASN A 68 -6.51 5.23 17.14
C ASN A 68 -5.22 4.50 16.77
N GLY A 69 -4.09 5.01 17.24
CA GLY A 69 -2.79 4.43 16.94
C GLY A 69 -2.27 4.77 15.55
N CYS A 70 -2.94 5.65 14.83
CA CYS A 70 -2.48 6.08 13.51
C CYS A 70 -1.18 6.87 13.61
N THR A 71 -0.14 6.42 12.92
CA THR A 71 1.18 7.06 12.90
C THR A 71 1.55 7.64 11.54
N GLY A 72 0.73 7.41 10.51
CA GLY A 72 0.98 7.94 9.17
C GLY A 72 0.52 9.38 9.01
N ASN A 73 0.78 9.93 7.83
CA ASN A 73 0.42 11.31 7.49
C ASN A 73 -0.47 11.29 6.24
N PRO A 74 -1.46 12.18 6.15
CA PRO A 74 -2.28 12.28 4.95
C PRO A 74 -1.42 12.71 3.75
N LEU A 75 -1.75 12.17 2.59
CA LEU A 75 -1.04 12.48 1.35
C LEU A 75 -1.60 13.76 0.77
N VAL A 76 -0.80 14.83 0.80
CA VAL A 76 -1.24 16.16 0.34
C VAL A 76 -1.63 16.17 -1.13
N GLU A 77 -1.03 15.30 -1.93
CA GLU A 77 -1.35 15.18 -3.36
C GLU A 77 -2.81 14.75 -3.59
N ILE A 78 -3.40 14.09 -2.60
CA ILE A 78 -4.77 13.56 -2.69
C ILE A 78 -5.76 14.48 -1.97
N THR A 79 -5.33 15.11 -0.86
CA THR A 79 -6.24 15.84 0.03
C THR A 79 -6.35 17.33 -0.27
N GLU A 80 -5.46 17.86 -1.10
CA GLU A 80 -5.46 19.28 -1.48
C GLU A 80 -5.80 19.52 -2.94
#